data_19c2849c5f98feb5c4c619b86c2885ed
#
_entry.id   19c2849c5f98feb5c4c619b86c2885ed
#
_cell.length_a   1.000
_cell.length_b   1.000
_cell.length_c   1.000
_cell.angle_alpha   90.00
_cell.angle_beta   90.00
_cell.angle_gamma   90.00
#
_symmetry.space_group_name_H-M   'P 1'
#
loop_
_entity.id
_entity.type
_entity.pdbx_description
1 polymer ?
#
loop_
_entity_poly.entity_id
_entity_poly.type
_entity_poly.pdbx_seq_one_letter_code
_entity_poly.pdbx_strand_id
1 'polypeptide(L)'
;MRIRNLRVAGGIAALALIASACGGGLEDDGNGNGDDGGEAAGEVTEPGDASLDGAEITVGSKDFDEQLILGEISVALLEDAGATVINEVNLGGTDAARAALESGEIDHYWEYTGTAWISFFGETDPIPDRVEQYEAVREREAEERGLFWLEPTPFNNTYGLAVSQEADAELGVDAISELGPLLESDPDLVTLCVESEFNVRDDGLPGMEAHYGFEIPDGNVTVLDPPVNPL
;
A
#
# COMPACT_ATOMS: atom_id res chain seq x y z
N MET A 1 8.97 -35.91 -6.10
CA MET A 1 7.87 -35.00 -6.17
C MET A 1 6.61 -35.74 -5.75
N ARG A 2 6.21 -35.61 -4.51
CA ARG A 2 5.02 -36.29 -3.95
C ARG A 2 4.09 -35.24 -3.35
N ILE A 3 3.01 -35.03 -4.04
CA ILE A 3 1.90 -34.19 -3.60
C ILE A 3 1.20 -34.92 -2.45
N ARG A 4 1.19 -34.32 -1.26
CA ARG A 4 0.40 -34.81 -0.12
C ARG A 4 -0.96 -34.11 -0.14
N ASN A 5 -1.97 -34.88 -0.54
CA ASN A 5 -3.37 -34.49 -0.49
C ASN A 5 -3.82 -34.37 0.97
N LEU A 6 -4.06 -33.17 1.44
CA LEU A 6 -4.75 -32.91 2.71
C LEU A 6 -6.24 -32.79 2.42
N ARG A 7 -7.04 -33.76 2.84
CA ARG A 7 -8.49 -33.73 2.77
C ARG A 7 -9.02 -33.04 4.02
N VAL A 8 -9.54 -31.85 3.86
CA VAL A 8 -10.32 -31.17 4.89
C VAL A 8 -11.78 -31.62 4.76
N ALA A 9 -12.28 -32.29 5.78
CA ALA A 9 -13.68 -32.71 5.87
C ALA A 9 -14.53 -31.51 6.33
N GLY A 10 -15.51 -31.15 5.53
CA GLY A 10 -16.44 -30.08 5.82
C GLY A 10 -17.37 -30.41 6.99
N GLY A 11 -17.59 -29.43 7.84
CA GLY A 11 -18.66 -29.39 8.81
C GLY A 11 -19.43 -28.09 8.64
N ILE A 12 -20.60 -28.16 8.01
CA ILE A 12 -21.56 -27.06 7.93
C ILE A 12 -22.31 -27.03 9.26
N ALA A 13 -22.14 -25.96 10.03
CA ALA A 13 -23.04 -25.66 11.14
C ALA A 13 -23.73 -24.31 10.85
N ALA A 14 -24.99 -24.39 10.48
CA ALA A 14 -25.89 -23.25 10.41
C ALA A 14 -26.23 -22.76 11.81
N LEU A 15 -26.01 -21.49 12.13
CA LEU A 15 -26.57 -20.89 13.34
C LEU A 15 -27.39 -19.66 12.98
N ALA A 16 -28.61 -19.68 13.54
CA ALA A 16 -29.72 -18.80 13.29
C ALA A 16 -29.55 -17.43 13.96
N LEU A 17 -30.08 -16.40 13.28
CA LEU A 17 -30.32 -15.04 13.75
C LEU A 17 -31.15 -14.97 15.02
N ILE A 18 -30.76 -14.18 15.99
CA ILE A 18 -31.67 -13.55 16.94
C ILE A 18 -31.43 -12.04 16.91
N ALA A 19 -32.43 -11.36 16.36
CA ALA A 19 -32.53 -9.91 16.44
C ALA A 19 -33.02 -9.53 17.86
N SER A 20 -32.33 -8.57 18.48
CA SER A 20 -32.85 -7.91 19.68
C SER A 20 -32.70 -6.40 19.51
N ALA A 21 -33.84 -5.77 19.26
CA ALA A 21 -33.99 -4.32 19.25
C ALA A 21 -34.29 -3.79 20.64
N CYS A 22 -33.62 -2.72 21.07
CA CYS A 22 -34.09 -1.71 22.04
C CYS A 22 -33.10 -0.54 21.87
N GLY A 23 -33.44 0.69 21.42
CA GLY A 23 -34.55 1.50 21.89
C GLY A 23 -34.03 2.52 22.90
N GLY A 24 -33.77 3.76 22.47
CA GLY A 24 -33.45 4.86 23.37
C GLY A 24 -32.97 6.12 22.61
N GLY A 25 -33.91 7.00 22.24
CA GLY A 25 -33.58 8.28 21.63
C GLY A 25 -33.10 9.32 22.65
N LEU A 26 -32.30 10.24 22.21
CA LEU A 26 -32.23 11.61 22.73
C LEU A 26 -32.11 12.54 21.51
N GLU A 27 -33.14 13.37 21.39
CA GLU A 27 -33.18 14.51 20.47
C GLU A 27 -32.18 15.56 20.98
N ASP A 28 -31.36 16.12 20.11
CA ASP A 28 -30.79 17.43 20.30
C ASP A 28 -30.67 18.15 18.95
N ASP A 29 -31.34 19.28 18.88
CA ASP A 29 -31.39 20.21 17.76
C ASP A 29 -30.10 21.01 17.67
N GLY A 30 -29.39 20.93 16.53
CA GLY A 30 -28.20 21.75 16.29
C GLY A 30 -27.84 21.85 14.83
N ASN A 31 -28.42 22.83 14.15
CA ASN A 31 -28.08 23.27 12.81
C ASN A 31 -26.58 23.64 12.69
N GLY A 32 -25.82 22.95 11.78
CA GLY A 32 -24.43 23.29 11.47
C GLY A 32 -24.01 22.67 10.17
N ASN A 33 -24.12 23.42 9.10
CA ASN A 33 -23.59 23.11 7.78
C ASN A 33 -22.06 23.01 7.86
N GLY A 34 -21.50 21.85 7.61
CA GLY A 34 -20.07 21.61 7.49
C GLY A 34 -19.90 20.30 6.72
N ASP A 35 -19.64 20.45 5.42
CA ASP A 35 -19.27 19.35 4.52
C ASP A 35 -17.82 18.97 4.85
N ASP A 36 -17.64 18.06 5.77
CA ASP A 36 -16.37 17.36 6.02
C ASP A 36 -16.64 15.88 5.75
N GLY A 37 -16.23 15.46 4.54
CA GLY A 37 -16.13 14.05 4.16
C GLY A 37 -15.11 13.32 5.01
N GLY A 38 -15.40 13.15 6.30
CA GLY A 38 -14.71 12.21 7.16
C GLY A 38 -15.15 10.82 6.78
N GLU A 39 -14.33 10.12 5.99
CA GLU A 39 -14.46 8.68 5.80
C GLU A 39 -14.45 8.03 7.19
N ALA A 40 -15.51 7.32 7.49
CA ALA A 40 -15.59 6.51 8.70
C ALA A 40 -14.39 5.56 8.70
N ALA A 41 -13.47 5.76 9.65
CA ALA A 41 -12.47 4.74 9.97
C ALA A 41 -13.22 3.42 10.16
N GLY A 42 -12.92 2.43 9.33
CA GLY A 42 -13.52 1.11 9.44
C GLY A 42 -13.39 0.64 10.90
N GLU A 43 -14.43 0.05 11.41
CA GLU A 43 -14.45 -0.51 12.76
C GLU A 43 -13.30 -1.51 12.84
N VAL A 44 -12.28 -1.19 13.63
CA VAL A 44 -11.19 -2.12 13.94
C VAL A 44 -11.82 -3.26 14.71
N THR A 45 -12.08 -4.37 14.02
CA THR A 45 -12.47 -5.60 14.70
C THR A 45 -11.31 -6.03 15.58
N GLU A 46 -11.57 -6.20 16.88
CA GLU A 46 -10.61 -6.82 17.79
C GLU A 46 -10.07 -8.11 17.15
N PRO A 47 -8.77 -8.43 17.27
CA PRO A 47 -8.24 -9.69 16.80
C PRO A 47 -9.10 -10.80 17.37
N GLY A 48 -9.80 -11.55 16.54
CA GLY A 48 -10.63 -12.65 17.02
C GLY A 48 -9.76 -13.67 17.75
N ASP A 49 -10.35 -14.49 18.61
CA ASP A 49 -9.70 -15.60 19.34
C ASP A 49 -9.19 -16.73 18.39
N ALA A 50 -8.74 -16.37 17.19
CA ALA A 50 -8.19 -17.31 16.23
C ALA A 50 -6.79 -17.72 16.68
N SER A 51 -6.65 -18.89 17.27
CA SER A 51 -5.36 -19.49 17.55
C SER A 51 -4.70 -19.97 16.27
N LEU A 52 -3.46 -19.57 16.05
CA LEU A 52 -2.57 -20.05 15.00
C LEU A 52 -1.57 -21.10 15.52
N ASP A 53 -1.89 -21.76 16.67
CA ASP A 53 -1.04 -22.78 17.26
C ASP A 53 -0.69 -23.89 16.26
N GLY A 54 0.62 -24.06 16.04
CA GLY A 54 1.16 -25.04 15.12
C GLY A 54 1.22 -24.61 13.65
N ALA A 55 0.80 -23.38 13.32
CA ALA A 55 1.11 -22.78 12.04
C ALA A 55 2.58 -22.32 11.99
N GLU A 56 3.22 -22.47 10.83
CA GLU A 56 4.51 -21.86 10.53
C GLU A 56 4.28 -20.90 9.36
N ILE A 57 4.64 -19.64 9.52
CA ILE A 57 4.37 -18.56 8.58
C ILE A 57 5.67 -17.77 8.35
N THR A 58 6.07 -17.63 7.10
CA THR A 58 7.22 -16.81 6.71
C THR A 58 6.73 -15.42 6.28
N VAL A 59 7.15 -14.39 6.99
CA VAL A 59 6.79 -12.99 6.73
C VAL A 59 7.94 -12.28 6.05
N GLY A 60 7.69 -11.71 4.87
CA GLY A 60 8.64 -10.87 4.17
C GLY A 60 8.23 -9.40 4.17
N SER A 61 9.07 -8.54 3.60
CA SER A 61 8.74 -7.15 3.29
C SER A 61 9.61 -6.62 2.16
N LYS A 62 9.19 -5.49 1.59
CA LYS A 62 10.08 -4.62 0.82
C LYS A 62 11.07 -3.92 1.76
N ASP A 63 12.00 -3.14 1.21
CA ASP A 63 13.17 -2.59 1.92
C ASP A 63 13.03 -1.15 2.41
N PHE A 64 11.88 -0.51 2.29
CA PHE A 64 11.67 0.85 2.79
C PHE A 64 10.92 0.88 4.14
N ASP A 65 11.10 1.94 4.90
CA ASP A 65 10.73 2.06 6.32
C ASP A 65 9.30 1.63 6.65
N GLU A 66 8.30 2.05 5.87
CA GLU A 66 6.91 1.64 6.10
C GLU A 66 6.75 0.11 6.00
N GLN A 67 7.35 -0.50 4.99
CA GLN A 67 7.28 -1.94 4.77
C GLN A 67 7.99 -2.73 5.87
N LEU A 68 9.14 -2.23 6.34
CA LEU A 68 9.85 -2.83 7.47
C LEU A 68 8.97 -2.80 8.73
N ILE A 69 8.34 -1.66 9.02
CA ILE A 69 7.45 -1.51 10.18
C ILE A 69 6.23 -2.43 10.04
N LEU A 70 5.58 -2.45 8.88
CA LEU A 70 4.41 -3.30 8.64
C LEU A 70 4.77 -4.80 8.72
N GLY A 71 5.94 -5.18 8.20
CA GLY A 71 6.45 -6.55 8.32
C GLY A 71 6.66 -6.96 9.77
N GLU A 72 7.34 -6.14 10.57
CA GLU A 72 7.55 -6.41 11.99
C GLU A 72 6.25 -6.43 12.81
N ILE A 73 5.27 -5.59 12.46
CA ILE A 73 3.92 -5.65 13.06
C ILE A 73 3.27 -7.00 12.75
N SER A 74 3.37 -7.47 11.50
CA SER A 74 2.83 -8.78 11.12
C SER A 74 3.49 -9.92 11.88
N VAL A 75 4.82 -9.89 12.03
CA VAL A 75 5.57 -10.88 12.83
C VAL A 75 5.04 -10.90 14.26
N ALA A 76 4.96 -9.74 14.91
CA ALA A 76 4.51 -9.64 16.30
C ALA A 76 3.06 -10.14 16.49
N LEU A 77 2.15 -9.80 15.60
CA LEU A 77 0.75 -10.20 15.68
C LEU A 77 0.55 -11.71 15.43
N LEU A 78 1.28 -12.29 14.48
CA LEU A 78 1.21 -13.71 14.18
C LEU A 78 1.81 -14.56 15.31
N GLU A 79 2.91 -14.11 15.92
CA GLU A 79 3.50 -14.75 17.11
C GLU A 79 2.53 -14.68 18.31
N ASP A 80 1.89 -13.52 18.55
CA ASP A 80 0.90 -13.35 19.62
C ASP A 80 -0.32 -14.26 19.43
N ALA A 81 -0.70 -14.51 18.17
CA ALA A 81 -1.75 -15.47 17.83
C ALA A 81 -1.31 -16.95 17.95
N GLY A 82 -0.05 -17.24 18.25
CA GLY A 82 0.49 -18.58 18.49
C GLY A 82 1.20 -19.23 17.29
N ALA A 83 1.43 -18.52 16.20
CA ALA A 83 2.19 -19.04 15.08
C ALA A 83 3.71 -19.11 15.38
N THR A 84 4.40 -20.03 14.72
CA THR A 84 5.86 -19.96 14.59
C THR A 84 6.17 -19.09 13.38
N VAL A 85 6.79 -17.92 13.59
CA VAL A 85 7.09 -16.99 12.50
C VAL A 85 8.55 -17.10 12.08
N ILE A 86 8.78 -17.20 10.76
CA ILE A 86 10.09 -17.04 10.13
C ILE A 86 10.13 -15.60 9.62
N ASN A 87 11.02 -14.78 10.20
CA ASN A 87 11.13 -13.37 9.85
C ASN A 87 12.15 -13.19 8.73
N GLU A 88 11.65 -12.89 7.52
CA GLU A 88 12.41 -12.55 6.31
C GLU A 88 12.10 -11.11 5.87
N VAL A 89 11.87 -10.22 6.84
CA VAL A 89 11.68 -8.77 6.59
C VAL A 89 12.93 -8.18 5.95
N ASN A 90 12.74 -7.30 4.93
CA ASN A 90 13.82 -6.66 4.16
C ASN A 90 14.43 -7.54 3.05
N LEU A 91 13.59 -8.05 2.17
CA LEU A 91 14.03 -8.86 1.01
C LEU A 91 14.60 -8.02 -0.16
N GLY A 92 14.42 -6.70 -0.13
CA GLY A 92 14.71 -5.78 -1.22
C GLY A 92 13.45 -5.11 -1.78
N GLY A 93 13.54 -4.52 -2.96
CA GLY A 93 12.44 -3.79 -3.58
C GLY A 93 11.25 -4.65 -4.00
N THR A 94 10.31 -4.03 -4.70
CA THR A 94 9.03 -4.61 -5.12
C THR A 94 9.17 -5.96 -5.83
N ASP A 95 10.07 -6.07 -6.79
CA ASP A 95 10.25 -7.31 -7.58
C ASP A 95 10.78 -8.48 -6.73
N ALA A 96 11.66 -8.18 -5.76
CA ALA A 96 12.23 -9.21 -4.89
C ALA A 96 11.17 -9.79 -3.94
N ALA A 97 10.40 -8.94 -3.26
CA ALA A 97 9.33 -9.37 -2.37
C ALA A 97 8.23 -10.13 -3.14
N ARG A 98 7.87 -9.65 -4.34
CA ARG A 98 6.92 -10.32 -5.22
C ARG A 98 7.37 -11.71 -5.65
N ALA A 99 8.61 -11.85 -6.10
CA ALA A 99 9.18 -13.12 -6.51
C ALA A 99 9.24 -14.13 -5.36
N ALA A 100 9.58 -13.68 -4.15
CA ALA A 100 9.59 -14.50 -2.96
C ALA A 100 8.20 -15.06 -2.61
N LEU A 101 7.14 -14.25 -2.71
CA LEU A 101 5.77 -14.72 -2.51
C LEU A 101 5.35 -15.73 -3.60
N GLU A 102 5.58 -15.43 -4.86
CA GLU A 102 5.20 -16.29 -5.98
C GLU A 102 5.95 -17.64 -5.97
N SER A 103 7.19 -17.67 -5.49
CA SER A 103 7.97 -18.90 -5.33
C SER A 103 7.60 -19.70 -4.08
N GLY A 104 6.85 -19.11 -3.14
CA GLY A 104 6.55 -19.70 -1.84
C GLY A 104 7.73 -19.68 -0.87
N GLU A 105 8.68 -18.76 -1.07
CA GLU A 105 9.76 -18.48 -0.14
C GLU A 105 9.25 -17.73 1.09
N ILE A 106 8.25 -16.84 0.88
CA ILE A 106 7.47 -16.23 1.94
C ILE A 106 5.98 -16.54 1.76
N ASP A 107 5.23 -16.47 2.86
CA ASP A 107 3.78 -16.69 2.87
C ASP A 107 2.98 -15.39 2.89
N HIS A 108 3.57 -14.30 3.37
CA HIS A 108 2.90 -13.03 3.57
C HIS A 108 3.87 -11.84 3.46
N TYR A 109 3.40 -10.77 2.82
CA TYR A 109 3.99 -9.43 2.90
C TYR A 109 2.91 -8.38 2.63
N TRP A 110 3.21 -7.10 2.91
CA TRP A 110 2.35 -5.98 2.61
C TRP A 110 2.57 -5.48 1.18
N GLU A 111 1.47 -5.28 0.44
CA GLU A 111 1.54 -4.80 -0.94
C GLU A 111 0.52 -3.68 -1.17
N TYR A 112 0.72 -2.89 -2.21
CA TYR A 112 -0.10 -1.76 -2.58
C TYR A 112 -0.89 -2.08 -3.86
N THR A 113 -2.19 -1.76 -3.84
CA THR A 113 -3.07 -2.04 -4.99
C THR A 113 -2.62 -1.31 -6.25
N GLY A 114 -2.09 -0.08 -6.12
CA GLY A 114 -1.51 0.66 -7.24
C GLY A 114 -0.28 -0.03 -7.85
N THR A 115 0.61 -0.56 -7.01
CA THR A 115 1.78 -1.32 -7.47
C THR A 115 1.36 -2.60 -8.20
N ALA A 116 0.41 -3.35 -7.64
CA ALA A 116 -0.09 -4.54 -8.32
C ALA A 116 -0.71 -4.22 -9.68
N TRP A 117 -1.51 -3.16 -9.76
CA TRP A 117 -2.18 -2.73 -10.99
C TRP A 117 -1.19 -2.33 -12.07
N ILE A 118 -0.25 -1.44 -11.74
CA ILE A 118 0.72 -0.87 -12.69
C ILE A 118 1.86 -1.86 -12.98
N SER A 119 2.55 -2.35 -11.94
CA SER A 119 3.79 -3.11 -12.11
C SER A 119 3.56 -4.58 -12.44
N PHE A 120 2.55 -5.24 -11.81
CA PHE A 120 2.36 -6.67 -12.01
C PHE A 120 1.36 -7.01 -13.12
N PHE A 121 0.38 -6.16 -13.36
CA PHE A 121 -0.59 -6.34 -14.44
C PHE A 121 -0.25 -5.54 -15.70
N GLY A 122 0.62 -4.53 -15.61
CA GLY A 122 1.01 -3.69 -16.73
C GLY A 122 -0.11 -2.74 -17.19
N GLU A 123 -1.05 -2.42 -16.30
CA GLU A 123 -2.12 -1.47 -16.59
C GLU A 123 -1.60 -0.04 -16.42
N THR A 124 -1.96 0.86 -17.33
CA THR A 124 -1.49 2.25 -17.32
C THR A 124 -2.52 3.22 -16.75
N ASP A 125 -3.79 2.83 -16.76
CA ASP A 125 -4.89 3.67 -16.28
C ASP A 125 -5.31 3.19 -14.88
N PRO A 126 -5.05 3.96 -13.82
CA PRO A 126 -5.45 3.59 -12.47
C PRO A 126 -6.98 3.66 -12.31
N ILE A 127 -7.53 2.82 -11.44
CA ILE A 127 -8.92 2.90 -11.02
C ILE A 127 -8.97 3.96 -9.89
N PRO A 128 -9.68 5.09 -10.06
CA PRO A 128 -9.64 6.18 -9.08
C PRO A 128 -10.28 5.83 -7.73
N ASP A 129 -11.29 4.97 -7.73
CA ASP A 129 -11.93 4.52 -6.49
C ASP A 129 -11.10 3.42 -5.83
N ARG A 130 -10.69 3.65 -4.59
CA ARG A 130 -9.80 2.74 -3.85
C ARG A 130 -10.41 1.36 -3.58
N VAL A 131 -11.72 1.30 -3.39
CA VAL A 131 -12.42 0.04 -3.12
C VAL A 131 -12.54 -0.76 -4.42
N GLU A 132 -12.94 -0.10 -5.50
CA GLU A 132 -13.01 -0.74 -6.82
C GLU A 132 -11.64 -1.24 -7.26
N GLN A 133 -10.56 -0.49 -7.03
CA GLN A 133 -9.21 -0.92 -7.35
C GLN A 133 -8.77 -2.13 -6.51
N TYR A 134 -9.05 -2.12 -5.22
CA TYR A 134 -8.76 -3.27 -4.35
C TYR A 134 -9.52 -4.52 -4.82
N GLU A 135 -10.80 -4.41 -5.10
CA GLU A 135 -11.61 -5.54 -5.56
C GLU A 135 -11.10 -6.10 -6.90
N ALA A 136 -10.77 -5.22 -7.85
CA ALA A 136 -10.22 -5.62 -9.15
C ALA A 136 -8.87 -6.35 -8.99
N VAL A 137 -7.98 -5.84 -8.16
CA VAL A 137 -6.68 -6.48 -7.89
C VAL A 137 -6.88 -7.82 -7.17
N ARG A 138 -7.69 -7.86 -6.13
CA ARG A 138 -7.97 -9.08 -5.36
C ARG A 138 -8.52 -10.20 -6.21
N GLU A 139 -9.50 -9.90 -7.07
CA GLU A 139 -10.14 -10.87 -7.95
C GLU A 139 -9.14 -11.41 -8.97
N ARG A 140 -8.42 -10.51 -9.64
CA ARG A 140 -7.46 -10.88 -10.68
C ARG A 140 -6.28 -11.69 -10.15
N GLU A 141 -5.72 -11.34 -8.97
CA GLU A 141 -4.65 -12.09 -8.33
C GLU A 141 -5.09 -13.50 -7.93
N ALA A 142 -6.29 -13.63 -7.38
CA ALA A 142 -6.84 -14.93 -7.01
C ALA A 142 -7.07 -15.83 -8.24
N GLU A 143 -7.58 -15.28 -9.34
CA GLU A 143 -7.87 -16.03 -10.56
C GLU A 143 -6.62 -16.40 -11.35
N GLU A 144 -5.71 -15.45 -11.55
CA GLU A 144 -4.56 -15.64 -12.43
C GLU A 144 -3.37 -16.31 -11.72
N ARG A 145 -3.18 -16.06 -10.42
CA ARG A 145 -1.97 -16.45 -9.68
C ARG A 145 -2.23 -17.26 -8.42
N GLY A 146 -3.48 -17.32 -7.96
CA GLY A 146 -3.84 -18.00 -6.71
C GLY A 146 -3.31 -17.27 -5.47
N LEU A 147 -3.05 -15.97 -5.56
CA LEU A 147 -2.66 -15.10 -4.45
C LEU A 147 -3.90 -14.43 -3.85
N PHE A 148 -3.93 -14.33 -2.55
CA PHE A 148 -5.09 -13.81 -1.83
C PHE A 148 -4.75 -12.48 -1.16
N TRP A 149 -5.49 -11.44 -1.54
CA TRP A 149 -5.45 -10.14 -0.88
C TRP A 149 -6.38 -10.13 0.31
N LEU A 150 -5.86 -9.82 1.46
CA LEU A 150 -6.63 -9.62 2.69
C LEU A 150 -7.28 -8.22 2.66
N GLU A 151 -8.13 -7.94 3.66
CA GLU A 151 -8.78 -6.64 3.78
C GLU A 151 -7.74 -5.49 3.84
N PRO A 152 -7.97 -4.40 3.09
CA PRO A 152 -7.03 -3.29 3.04
C PRO A 152 -7.04 -2.49 4.34
N THR A 153 -5.89 -1.90 4.66
CA THR A 153 -5.81 -0.89 5.73
C THR A 153 -6.57 0.39 5.36
N PRO A 154 -7.00 1.19 6.34
CA PRO A 154 -7.73 2.42 6.06
C PRO A 154 -6.87 3.58 5.54
N PHE A 155 -5.55 3.47 5.55
CA PHE A 155 -4.66 4.52 5.06
C PHE A 155 -4.36 4.40 3.56
N ASN A 156 -3.84 5.49 2.98
CA ASN A 156 -3.45 5.58 1.59
C ASN A 156 -1.98 6.02 1.51
N ASN A 157 -1.18 5.28 0.74
CA ASN A 157 0.22 5.56 0.49
C ASN A 157 0.44 5.94 -0.99
N THR A 158 -0.27 6.95 -1.46
CA THR A 158 -0.06 7.48 -2.82
C THR A 158 1.19 8.35 -2.88
N TYR A 159 1.82 8.44 -4.05
CA TYR A 159 2.94 9.35 -4.28
C TYR A 159 2.50 10.81 -4.16
N GLY A 160 3.40 11.64 -3.67
CA GLY A 160 3.24 13.09 -3.58
C GLY A 160 4.60 13.78 -3.59
N LEU A 161 4.66 14.98 -4.14
CA LEU A 161 5.84 15.83 -4.03
C LEU A 161 5.77 16.65 -2.75
N ALA A 162 6.86 16.66 -2.01
CA ALA A 162 7.03 17.51 -0.85
C ALA A 162 8.15 18.51 -1.09
N VAL A 163 7.97 19.74 -0.64
CA VAL A 163 8.99 20.77 -0.69
C VAL A 163 9.29 21.28 0.71
N SER A 164 10.54 21.68 0.97
CA SER A 164 10.89 22.39 2.20
C SER A 164 10.29 23.81 2.17
N GLN A 165 10.11 24.41 3.34
CA GLN A 165 9.65 25.82 3.43
C GLN A 165 10.60 26.79 2.71
N GLU A 166 11.88 26.48 2.68
CA GLU A 166 12.87 27.28 1.98
C GLU A 166 12.70 27.16 0.46
N ALA A 167 12.57 25.93 -0.06
CA ALA A 167 12.33 25.66 -1.47
C ALA A 167 10.97 26.22 -1.94
N ASP A 168 9.93 26.12 -1.14
CA ASP A 168 8.63 26.69 -1.42
C ASP A 168 8.71 28.21 -1.62
N ALA A 169 9.43 28.92 -0.74
CA ALA A 169 9.64 30.36 -0.86
C ALA A 169 10.48 30.76 -2.09
N GLU A 170 11.36 29.89 -2.57
CA GLU A 170 12.22 30.13 -3.74
C GLU A 170 11.50 29.77 -5.05
N LEU A 171 10.84 28.60 -5.08
CA LEU A 171 10.13 28.10 -6.26
C LEU A 171 8.85 28.90 -6.55
N GLY A 172 8.11 29.27 -5.51
CA GLY A 172 6.85 30.03 -5.63
C GLY A 172 5.78 29.29 -6.42
N VAL A 173 5.72 27.94 -6.28
CA VAL A 173 4.75 27.06 -6.95
C VAL A 173 3.91 26.33 -5.93
N ASP A 174 2.59 26.29 -6.17
CA ASP A 174 1.61 25.63 -5.30
C ASP A 174 1.14 24.28 -5.87
N ALA A 175 1.49 23.97 -7.12
CA ALA A 175 1.04 22.76 -7.81
C ALA A 175 2.10 22.22 -8.78
N ILE A 176 2.09 20.90 -8.99
CA ILE A 176 3.01 20.22 -9.95
C ILE A 176 2.89 20.80 -11.36
N SER A 177 1.68 21.21 -11.78
CA SER A 177 1.44 21.81 -13.09
C SER A 177 2.20 23.12 -13.34
N GLU A 178 2.67 23.78 -12.27
CA GLU A 178 3.40 25.04 -12.35
C GLU A 178 4.92 24.83 -12.52
N LEU A 179 5.40 23.61 -12.36
CA LEU A 179 6.80 23.27 -12.60
C LEU A 179 7.20 23.40 -14.07
N GLY A 180 6.29 23.12 -15.03
CA GLY A 180 6.58 23.23 -16.46
C GLY A 180 7.03 24.65 -16.86
N PRO A 181 6.25 25.69 -16.61
CA PRO A 181 6.67 27.10 -16.86
C PRO A 181 7.96 27.50 -16.14
N LEU A 182 8.18 26.99 -14.93
CA LEU A 182 9.41 27.27 -14.17
C LEU A 182 10.63 26.62 -14.82
N LEU A 183 10.52 25.36 -15.23
CA LEU A 183 11.57 24.62 -15.95
C LEU A 183 11.93 25.26 -17.30
N GLU A 184 10.95 25.85 -18.00
CA GLU A 184 11.20 26.62 -19.24
C GLU A 184 12.00 27.89 -19.00
N SER A 185 11.79 28.57 -17.86
CA SER A 185 12.43 29.85 -17.55
C SER A 185 13.75 29.71 -16.79
N ASP A 186 13.84 28.78 -15.87
CA ASP A 186 15.03 28.53 -15.04
C ASP A 186 15.09 27.03 -14.65
N PRO A 187 15.57 26.17 -15.57
CA PRO A 187 15.60 24.72 -15.32
C PRO A 187 16.52 24.31 -14.15
N ASP A 188 17.52 25.10 -13.82
CA ASP A 188 18.48 24.80 -12.76
C ASP A 188 17.87 25.01 -11.35
N LEU A 189 16.75 25.71 -11.27
CA LEU A 189 16.06 25.97 -10.00
C LEU A 189 15.31 24.74 -9.48
N VAL A 190 14.81 23.90 -10.39
CA VAL A 190 14.05 22.71 -10.02
C VAL A 190 15.00 21.53 -9.84
N THR A 191 15.19 21.10 -8.60
CA THR A 191 15.93 19.88 -8.25
C THR A 191 15.02 18.90 -7.55
N LEU A 192 15.16 17.62 -7.81
CA LEU A 192 14.31 16.57 -7.30
C LEU A 192 15.13 15.45 -6.67
N CYS A 193 14.74 15.02 -5.47
CA CYS A 193 15.23 13.80 -4.86
C CYS A 193 14.13 12.73 -4.93
N VAL A 194 14.46 11.58 -5.46
CA VAL A 194 13.51 10.48 -5.66
C VAL A 194 14.11 9.17 -5.19
N GLU A 195 13.26 8.25 -4.86
CA GLU A 195 13.60 6.88 -4.60
C GLU A 195 13.69 6.12 -5.95
N SER A 196 14.40 4.99 -5.98
CA SER A 196 14.74 4.28 -7.21
C SER A 196 13.54 3.77 -7.98
N GLU A 197 12.48 3.29 -7.31
CA GLU A 197 11.26 2.83 -7.97
C GLU A 197 10.49 4.00 -8.59
N PHE A 198 10.31 5.12 -7.86
CA PHE A 198 9.65 6.30 -8.39
C PHE A 198 10.34 6.85 -9.64
N ASN A 199 11.67 6.75 -9.69
CA ASN A 199 12.48 7.23 -10.82
C ASN A 199 12.18 6.49 -12.13
N VAL A 200 11.68 5.26 -12.10
CA VAL A 200 11.55 4.41 -13.30
C VAL A 200 10.13 3.91 -13.58
N ARG A 201 9.22 4.04 -12.64
CA ARG A 201 7.85 3.53 -12.77
C ARG A 201 6.98 4.43 -13.64
N ASP A 202 6.05 3.84 -14.39
CA ASP A 202 5.08 4.56 -15.22
C ASP A 202 4.13 5.47 -14.43
N ASP A 203 3.92 5.21 -13.14
CA ASP A 203 3.17 6.05 -12.20
C ASP A 203 4.08 6.92 -11.31
N GLY A 204 5.38 6.92 -11.57
CA GLY A 204 6.39 7.74 -10.91
C GLY A 204 6.81 8.96 -11.72
N LEU A 205 8.13 9.25 -11.75
CA LEU A 205 8.68 10.41 -12.44
C LEU A 205 8.34 10.42 -13.93
N PRO A 206 8.53 9.35 -14.71
CA PRO A 206 8.17 9.35 -16.13
C PRO A 206 6.70 9.64 -16.40
N GLY A 207 5.81 9.07 -15.58
CA GLY A 207 4.36 9.32 -15.69
C GLY A 207 3.97 10.74 -15.31
N MET A 208 4.58 11.29 -14.27
CA MET A 208 4.38 12.68 -13.87
C MET A 208 4.81 13.65 -14.97
N GLU A 209 6.01 13.48 -15.52
CA GLU A 209 6.53 14.31 -16.62
C GLU A 209 5.64 14.23 -17.85
N ALA A 210 5.22 13.02 -18.24
CA ALA A 210 4.33 12.83 -19.39
C ALA A 210 2.95 13.46 -19.16
N HIS A 211 2.38 13.33 -17.95
CA HIS A 211 1.06 13.86 -17.62
C HIS A 211 1.03 15.40 -17.61
N TYR A 212 2.05 16.04 -17.04
CA TYR A 212 2.12 17.49 -16.93
C TYR A 212 2.84 18.17 -18.11
N GLY A 213 3.48 17.41 -18.99
CA GLY A 213 4.12 17.90 -20.21
C GLY A 213 5.40 18.69 -19.98
N PHE A 214 6.18 18.30 -18.99
CA PHE A 214 7.52 18.83 -18.73
C PHE A 214 8.55 17.70 -18.57
N GLU A 215 9.82 18.04 -18.52
CA GLU A 215 10.93 17.12 -18.26
C GLU A 215 11.92 17.80 -17.30
N ILE A 216 12.25 17.14 -16.19
CA ILE A 216 13.28 17.60 -15.25
C ILE A 216 14.64 17.13 -15.79
N PRO A 217 15.63 18.03 -15.98
CA PRO A 217 16.94 17.60 -16.47
C PRO A 217 17.56 16.50 -15.60
N ASP A 218 18.13 15.46 -16.20
CA ASP A 218 18.77 14.34 -15.49
C ASP A 218 19.75 14.80 -14.40
N GLY A 219 20.47 15.90 -14.66
CA GLY A 219 21.44 16.47 -13.72
C GLY A 219 20.81 17.05 -12.46
N ASN A 220 19.51 17.29 -12.47
CA ASN A 220 18.75 17.86 -11.38
C ASN A 220 17.99 16.79 -10.59
N VAL A 221 18.00 15.53 -11.04
CA VAL A 221 17.39 14.40 -10.33
C VAL A 221 18.46 13.65 -9.55
N THR A 222 18.22 13.50 -8.25
CA THR A 222 19.07 12.69 -7.37
C THR A 222 18.28 11.47 -6.93
N VAL A 223 18.76 10.28 -7.29
CA VAL A 223 18.16 9.02 -6.84
C VAL A 223 18.74 8.65 -5.48
N LEU A 224 17.88 8.40 -4.52
CA LEU A 224 18.22 7.97 -3.17
C LEU A 224 17.88 6.49 -3.02
N ASP A 225 18.89 5.67 -2.75
CA ASP A 225 18.65 4.25 -2.46
C ASP A 225 18.25 4.06 -0.99
N PRO A 226 17.21 3.27 -0.68
CA PRO A 226 16.95 2.86 0.70
C PRO A 226 18.05 1.90 1.21
N PRO A 227 18.43 1.92 2.52
CA PRO A 227 18.00 2.90 3.50
C PRO A 227 19.05 3.99 3.70
N VAL A 228 18.98 5.06 2.98
CA VAL A 228 19.73 6.25 3.36
C VAL A 228 18.91 6.93 4.44
N ASN A 229 19.14 6.50 5.67
CA ASN A 229 18.57 7.15 6.82
C ASN A 229 19.39 8.43 7.10
N PRO A 230 18.95 9.60 6.65
CA PRO A 230 19.61 10.85 7.01
C PRO A 230 19.10 11.27 8.37
N LEU A 231 19.68 10.71 9.41
CA LEU A 231 19.57 11.27 10.76
C LEU A 231 20.68 12.25 11.01
#